data_b4a2280dc67735c1c1006a8a2b4acd3f
#
_entry.id   b4a2280dc67735c1c1006a8a2b4acd3f
#
_cell.length_a   1.000
_cell.length_b   1.000
_cell.length_c   1.000
_cell.angle_alpha   90.00
_cell.angle_beta   90.00
_cell.angle_gamma   90.00
#
_symmetry.space_group_name_H-M   'P 1'
#
loop_
_entity.id
_entity.type
_entity.pdbx_description
1 polymer ?
#
loop_
_entity_poly.entity_id
_entity_poly.type
_entity_poly.pdbx_seq_one_letter_code
_entity_poly.pdbx_strand_id
1 'polypeptide(L)'
;DWLNMIYGRLKVAKSLLSEDGLIFISIDEHESHNLRKICDEIFGGQNFVSQIVWEKRYTRSNNAKRFTTLTEPLLCYAKNITVITDIKEKRNKKADSIYSNPDNDPRGVWTSVSYVNPATKDQRPNLAYPLYNPFTGTIVEHPTNAWKYERATYEKHVKENRLYWGKSGENT
;
A
#
# COMPACT_ATOMS: atom_id res chain seq x y z
N ASP A 1 37.69 4.36 -9.92
CA ASP A 1 36.59 3.43 -10.18
C ASP A 1 35.49 3.59 -9.10
N TRP A 2 34.30 4.03 -9.54
CA TRP A 2 33.16 4.34 -8.66
C TRP A 2 32.75 3.14 -7.81
N LEU A 3 32.70 1.94 -8.38
CA LEU A 3 32.26 0.73 -7.69
C LEU A 3 33.18 0.42 -6.50
N ASN A 4 34.48 0.48 -6.66
CA ASN A 4 35.42 0.21 -5.57
C ASN A 4 35.30 1.24 -4.45
N MET A 5 35.07 2.50 -4.82
CA MET A 5 34.90 3.59 -3.87
C MET A 5 33.63 3.39 -3.03
N ILE A 6 32.49 3.05 -3.66
CA ILE A 6 31.22 2.91 -2.96
C ILE A 6 31.17 1.63 -2.13
N TYR A 7 31.77 0.54 -2.61
CA TYR A 7 31.82 -0.74 -1.92
C TYR A 7 32.40 -0.63 -0.49
N GLY A 8 33.57 -0.01 -0.36
CA GLY A 8 34.21 0.20 0.94
C GLY A 8 33.36 1.04 1.89
N ARG A 9 32.73 2.11 1.36
CA ARG A 9 31.85 2.97 2.16
C ARG A 9 30.61 2.26 2.65
N LEU A 10 29.98 1.42 1.80
CA LEU A 10 28.80 0.66 2.19
C LEU A 10 29.10 -0.41 3.25
N LYS A 11 30.31 -1.03 3.21
CA LYS A 11 30.76 -1.93 4.28
C LYS A 11 30.87 -1.22 5.62
N VAL A 12 31.45 -0.03 5.63
CA VAL A 12 31.55 0.80 6.85
C VAL A 12 30.15 1.23 7.29
N ALA A 13 29.29 1.70 6.36
CA ALA A 13 27.91 2.07 6.68
C ALA A 13 27.13 0.93 7.34
N LYS A 14 27.27 -0.30 6.82
CA LYS A 14 26.62 -1.50 7.43
C LYS A 14 27.08 -1.71 8.88
N SER A 15 28.37 -1.50 9.17
CA SER A 15 28.90 -1.69 10.53
C SER A 15 28.41 -0.63 11.52
N LEU A 16 28.02 0.55 11.05
CA LEU A 16 27.49 1.64 11.84
C LEU A 16 25.98 1.53 12.12
N LEU A 17 25.26 0.72 11.36
CA LEU A 17 23.83 0.50 11.57
C LEU A 17 23.55 -0.32 12.83
N SER A 18 22.51 0.06 13.58
CA SER A 18 21.89 -0.82 14.59
C SER A 18 21.30 -2.07 13.95
N GLU A 19 20.99 -3.11 14.73
CA GLU A 19 20.44 -4.36 14.18
C GLU A 19 19.09 -4.16 13.43
N ASP A 20 18.26 -3.23 13.87
CA ASP A 20 17.01 -2.79 13.26
C ASP A 20 17.19 -1.61 12.29
N GLY A 21 18.44 -1.22 11.99
CA GLY A 21 18.77 -0.05 11.18
C GLY A 21 18.43 -0.26 9.71
N LEU A 22 17.98 0.83 9.08
CA LEU A 22 17.73 0.94 7.64
C LEU A 22 18.74 1.89 7.01
N ILE A 23 19.13 1.59 5.78
CA ILE A 23 19.92 2.48 4.93
C ILE A 23 19.14 2.81 3.66
N PHE A 24 19.12 4.08 3.30
CA PHE A 24 18.53 4.59 2.07
C PHE A 24 19.64 5.15 1.19
N ILE A 25 19.71 4.71 -0.05
CA ILE A 25 20.78 5.05 -0.97
C ILE A 25 20.16 5.56 -2.27
N SER A 26 20.30 6.86 -2.54
CA SER A 26 19.84 7.43 -3.80
C SER A 26 20.89 7.22 -4.88
N ILE A 27 20.43 6.96 -6.09
CA ILE A 27 21.26 6.70 -7.27
C ILE A 27 20.48 7.05 -8.54
N ASP A 28 21.18 7.35 -9.62
CA ASP A 28 20.55 7.49 -10.92
C ASP A 28 20.33 6.14 -11.61
N GLU A 29 19.62 6.18 -12.75
CA GLU A 29 19.30 4.98 -13.51
C GLU A 29 20.53 4.27 -14.10
N HIS A 30 21.65 4.98 -14.33
CA HIS A 30 22.83 4.40 -14.97
C HIS A 30 23.52 3.38 -14.08
N GLU A 31 23.64 3.67 -12.79
CA GLU A 31 24.35 2.83 -11.83
C GLU A 31 23.45 2.06 -10.85
N SER A 32 22.13 2.22 -10.93
CA SER A 32 21.19 1.61 -10.01
C SER A 32 21.28 0.08 -9.94
N HIS A 33 21.48 -0.58 -11.07
CA HIS A 33 21.63 -2.02 -11.16
C HIS A 33 22.96 -2.53 -10.58
N ASN A 34 24.05 -1.78 -10.75
CA ASN A 34 25.34 -2.08 -10.16
C ASN A 34 25.31 -1.90 -8.64
N LEU A 35 24.73 -0.78 -8.18
CA LEU A 35 24.54 -0.52 -6.76
C LEU A 35 23.70 -1.61 -6.11
N ARG A 36 22.62 -2.06 -6.77
CA ARG A 36 21.78 -3.14 -6.26
C ARG A 36 22.58 -4.42 -6.01
N LYS A 37 23.42 -4.85 -6.97
CA LYS A 37 24.27 -6.04 -6.82
C LYS A 37 25.26 -5.92 -5.67
N ILE A 38 25.92 -4.76 -5.53
CA ILE A 38 26.84 -4.49 -4.42
C ILE A 38 26.11 -4.53 -3.07
N CYS A 39 24.93 -3.92 -2.99
CA CYS A 39 24.14 -3.95 -1.77
C CYS A 39 23.67 -5.36 -1.43
N ASP A 40 23.26 -6.16 -2.41
CA ASP A 40 22.89 -7.57 -2.20
C ASP A 40 24.08 -8.39 -1.66
N GLU A 41 25.30 -8.12 -2.12
CA GLU A 41 26.52 -8.76 -1.61
C GLU A 41 26.84 -8.32 -0.17
N ILE A 42 26.77 -7.02 0.11
CA ILE A 42 27.17 -6.45 1.40
C ILE A 42 26.11 -6.69 2.48
N PHE A 43 24.86 -6.35 2.20
CA PHE A 43 23.76 -6.44 3.17
C PHE A 43 23.08 -7.81 3.17
N GLY A 44 23.15 -8.54 2.06
CA GLY A 44 22.40 -9.75 1.78
C GLY A 44 21.10 -9.42 1.03
N GLY A 45 20.82 -10.14 -0.06
CA GLY A 45 19.62 -9.89 -0.88
C GLY A 45 18.30 -10.04 -0.10
N GLN A 46 18.28 -10.92 0.93
CA GLN A 46 17.15 -11.09 1.83
C GLN A 46 16.84 -9.84 2.68
N ASN A 47 17.82 -8.95 2.88
CA ASN A 47 17.67 -7.70 3.63
C ASN A 47 17.25 -6.51 2.76
N PHE A 48 16.97 -6.74 1.48
CA PHE A 48 16.37 -5.73 0.63
C PHE A 48 14.93 -5.45 1.06
N VAL A 49 14.65 -4.20 1.39
CA VAL A 49 13.30 -3.78 1.83
C VAL A 49 12.47 -3.34 0.64
N SER A 50 12.95 -2.36 -0.13
CA SER A 50 12.21 -1.78 -1.23
C SER A 50 13.09 -0.91 -2.14
N GLN A 51 12.62 -0.71 -3.37
CA GLN A 51 13.04 0.39 -4.21
C GLN A 51 11.94 1.44 -4.24
N ILE A 52 12.26 2.62 -3.77
CA ILE A 52 11.35 3.77 -3.74
C ILE A 52 11.61 4.62 -4.98
N VAL A 53 10.56 5.07 -5.62
CA VAL A 53 10.63 6.03 -6.73
C VAL A 53 10.52 7.43 -6.14
N TRP A 54 11.63 8.16 -6.12
CA TRP A 54 11.71 9.52 -5.62
C TRP A 54 11.45 10.52 -6.74
N GLU A 55 10.42 11.36 -6.61
CA GLU A 55 10.14 12.45 -7.54
C GLU A 55 11.10 13.62 -7.27
N LYS A 56 12.15 13.77 -8.11
CA LYS A 56 13.16 14.81 -7.94
C LYS A 56 12.82 16.13 -8.64
N ARG A 57 11.90 16.11 -9.57
CA ARG A 57 11.49 17.29 -10.36
C ARG A 57 9.99 17.29 -10.60
N TYR A 58 9.37 18.45 -10.42
CA TYR A 58 7.94 18.65 -10.69
C TYR A 58 7.67 19.14 -12.12
N THR A 59 8.71 19.65 -12.83
CA THR A 59 8.57 20.23 -14.16
C THR A 59 9.38 19.47 -15.20
N ARG A 60 8.81 19.34 -16.40
CA ARG A 60 9.51 18.75 -17.54
C ARG A 60 10.59 19.72 -18.06
N SER A 61 11.68 19.19 -18.59
CA SER A 61 12.68 19.98 -19.28
C SER A 61 12.24 20.24 -20.73
N ASN A 62 12.17 21.49 -21.13
CA ASN A 62 11.84 21.88 -22.50
C ASN A 62 12.94 21.47 -23.52
N ASN A 63 14.14 21.16 -23.03
CA ASN A 63 15.30 20.80 -23.89
C ASN A 63 15.46 19.28 -24.04
N ALA A 64 14.57 18.46 -23.47
CA ALA A 64 14.66 17.02 -23.59
C ALA A 64 14.22 16.58 -25.01
N LYS A 65 15.13 16.01 -25.77
CA LYS A 65 14.85 15.45 -27.10
C LYS A 65 14.05 14.12 -27.06
N ARG A 66 13.98 13.47 -25.91
CA ARG A 66 13.28 12.19 -25.67
C ARG A 66 12.45 12.32 -24.39
N PHE A 67 12.45 11.30 -23.54
CA PHE A 67 11.76 11.33 -22.25
C PHE A 67 12.52 12.18 -21.23
N THR A 68 11.80 12.93 -20.41
CA THR A 68 12.38 13.66 -19.28
C THR A 68 12.35 12.76 -18.05
N THR A 69 13.49 12.52 -17.42
CA THR A 69 13.58 11.81 -16.16
C THR A 69 13.15 12.72 -15.01
N LEU A 70 12.02 12.43 -14.41
CA LEU A 70 11.46 13.19 -13.27
C LEU A 70 11.75 12.53 -11.93
N THR A 71 12.19 11.28 -11.95
CA THR A 71 12.35 10.43 -10.77
C THR A 71 13.76 9.88 -10.64
N GLU A 72 14.11 9.48 -9.42
CA GLU A 72 15.33 8.71 -9.13
C GLU A 72 14.98 7.50 -8.27
N PRO A 73 15.66 6.35 -8.47
CA PRO A 73 15.54 5.22 -7.57
C PRO A 73 16.24 5.50 -6.24
N LEU A 74 15.58 5.13 -5.15
CA LEU A 74 16.10 5.15 -3.79
C LEU A 74 16.05 3.71 -3.27
N LEU A 75 17.18 3.05 -3.12
CA LEU A 75 17.26 1.69 -2.61
C LEU A 75 17.22 1.70 -1.08
N CYS A 76 16.39 0.85 -0.50
CA CYS A 76 16.28 0.65 0.93
C CYS A 76 16.72 -0.77 1.31
N TYR A 77 17.69 -0.87 2.23
CA TYR A 77 18.15 -2.11 2.83
C TYR A 77 18.06 -2.04 4.34
N ALA A 78 17.77 -3.17 4.95
CA ALA A 78 17.89 -3.37 6.38
C ALA A 78 19.27 -3.92 6.72
N LYS A 79 19.77 -3.70 7.94
CA LYS A 79 20.88 -4.48 8.47
C LYS A 79 20.44 -5.93 8.70
N ASN A 80 19.28 -6.10 9.35
CA ASN A 80 18.64 -7.40 9.56
C ASN A 80 17.11 -7.23 9.47
N ILE A 81 16.51 -7.68 8.36
CA ILE A 81 15.06 -7.54 8.12
C ILE A 81 14.22 -8.32 9.13
N THR A 82 14.75 -9.38 9.73
CA THR A 82 13.98 -10.24 10.63
C THR A 82 13.64 -9.60 11.97
N VAL A 83 14.38 -8.56 12.37
CA VAL A 83 14.13 -7.81 13.63
C VAL A 83 13.27 -6.59 13.42
N ILE A 84 12.95 -6.23 12.17
CA ILE A 84 12.09 -5.10 11.86
C ILE A 84 10.63 -5.57 11.91
N THR A 85 9.90 -5.10 12.91
CA THR A 85 8.51 -5.51 13.14
C THR A 85 7.49 -4.61 12.43
N ASP A 86 7.75 -3.30 12.36
CA ASP A 86 6.84 -2.33 11.74
C ASP A 86 7.60 -1.09 11.25
N ILE A 87 7.39 -0.73 9.98
CA ILE A 87 7.96 0.47 9.34
C ILE A 87 6.86 1.53 9.13
N LYS A 88 5.68 1.33 9.71
CA LYS A 88 4.56 2.25 9.53
C LYS A 88 4.75 3.55 10.31
N GLU A 89 4.47 4.63 9.64
CA GLU A 89 4.36 5.93 10.29
C GLU A 89 3.11 5.97 11.20
N LYS A 90 3.24 6.65 12.34
CA LYS A 90 2.09 6.86 13.22
C LYS A 90 1.03 7.67 12.47
N ARG A 91 -0.22 7.22 12.58
CA ARG A 91 -1.35 7.95 11.98
C ARG A 91 -1.44 9.36 12.54
N ASN A 92 -1.66 10.32 11.67
CA ASN A 92 -1.88 11.70 12.06
C ASN A 92 -3.38 11.97 12.35
N LYS A 93 -3.67 13.05 13.07
CA LYS A 93 -5.05 13.44 13.45
C LYS A 93 -5.99 13.58 12.24
N LYS A 94 -5.47 13.99 11.07
CA LYS A 94 -6.25 14.10 9.83
C LYS A 94 -6.67 12.73 9.29
N ALA A 95 -5.78 11.74 9.37
CA ALA A 95 -6.09 10.37 8.99
C ALA A 95 -7.08 9.70 9.96
N ASP A 96 -7.10 10.14 11.22
CA ASP A 96 -8.03 9.63 12.22
C ASP A 96 -9.40 10.32 12.16
N SER A 97 -9.48 11.55 11.65
CA SER A 97 -10.74 12.34 11.60
C SER A 97 -11.82 11.74 10.69
N ILE A 98 -11.47 10.84 9.77
CA ILE A 98 -12.43 10.13 8.92
C ILE A 98 -13.15 8.98 9.64
N TYR A 99 -12.66 8.62 10.84
CA TYR A 99 -13.27 7.57 11.66
C TYR A 99 -14.16 8.20 12.72
N SER A 100 -15.35 7.65 12.88
CA SER A 100 -16.32 8.07 13.90
C SER A 100 -17.07 6.85 14.42
N ASN A 101 -17.84 7.01 15.49
CA ASN A 101 -18.69 5.95 16.02
C ASN A 101 -20.12 6.50 16.22
N PRO A 102 -20.85 6.77 15.12
CA PRO A 102 -22.18 7.39 15.18
C PRO A 102 -23.27 6.48 15.73
N ASP A 103 -23.05 5.18 15.72
CA ASP A 103 -23.97 4.13 16.14
C ASP A 103 -23.60 3.49 17.49
N ASN A 104 -22.60 4.03 18.18
CA ASN A 104 -22.06 3.51 19.44
C ASN A 104 -21.63 2.04 19.34
N ASP A 105 -21.04 1.64 18.22
CA ASP A 105 -20.53 0.29 18.02
C ASP A 105 -19.49 -0.05 19.12
N PRO A 106 -19.66 -1.17 19.85
CA PRO A 106 -18.74 -1.56 20.92
C PRO A 106 -17.32 -1.89 20.43
N ARG A 107 -17.14 -2.11 19.13
CA ARG A 107 -15.83 -2.32 18.48
C ARG A 107 -15.02 -1.03 18.33
N GLY A 108 -15.63 0.15 18.50
CA GLY A 108 -14.99 1.45 18.46
C GLY A 108 -15.28 2.27 17.19
N VAL A 109 -14.39 3.21 16.86
CA VAL A 109 -14.55 4.08 15.69
C VAL A 109 -14.34 3.34 14.37
N TRP A 110 -15.13 3.69 13.36
CA TRP A 110 -15.09 3.06 12.05
C TRP A 110 -15.28 4.07 10.91
N THR A 111 -15.03 3.66 9.70
CA THR A 111 -15.38 4.38 8.47
C THR A 111 -15.84 3.38 7.41
N SER A 112 -16.81 3.79 6.59
CA SER A 112 -17.30 2.95 5.51
C SER A 112 -16.29 2.87 4.36
N VAL A 113 -16.23 1.70 3.75
CA VAL A 113 -15.48 1.45 2.51
C VAL A 113 -16.42 0.80 1.50
N SER A 114 -16.20 1.06 0.21
CA SER A 114 -17.04 0.48 -0.84
C SER A 114 -17.04 -1.05 -0.76
N TYR A 115 -18.22 -1.66 -0.85
CA TYR A 115 -18.45 -3.10 -0.94
C TYR A 115 -18.34 -3.62 -2.37
N VAL A 116 -18.24 -2.72 -3.34
CA VAL A 116 -18.20 -3.00 -4.78
C VAL A 116 -16.79 -3.41 -5.23
N ASN A 117 -16.72 -4.46 -6.04
CA ASN A 117 -15.50 -4.91 -6.71
C ASN A 117 -15.28 -4.06 -7.98
N PRO A 118 -14.04 -3.73 -8.37
CA PRO A 118 -13.77 -3.13 -9.69
C PRO A 118 -14.18 -4.01 -10.87
N ALA A 119 -14.18 -5.35 -10.71
CA ALA A 119 -14.61 -6.29 -11.76
C ALA A 119 -16.12 -6.27 -11.98
N THR A 120 -16.53 -6.47 -13.24
CA THR A 120 -17.94 -6.55 -13.61
C THR A 120 -18.62 -7.85 -13.19
N LYS A 121 -19.95 -7.87 -13.21
CA LYS A 121 -20.75 -9.07 -12.95
C LYS A 121 -20.39 -10.22 -13.89
N ASP A 122 -20.10 -9.93 -15.17
CA ASP A 122 -19.70 -10.93 -16.16
C ASP A 122 -18.32 -11.53 -15.88
N GLN A 123 -17.40 -10.71 -15.36
CA GLN A 123 -16.06 -11.17 -14.97
C GLN A 123 -16.05 -11.98 -13.66
N ARG A 124 -17.03 -11.74 -12.79
CA ARG A 124 -17.15 -12.39 -11.47
C ARG A 124 -18.61 -12.76 -11.19
N PRO A 125 -19.21 -13.67 -11.94
CA PRO A 125 -20.64 -14.02 -11.83
C PRO A 125 -20.98 -14.62 -10.44
N ASN A 126 -20.07 -15.32 -9.80
CA ASN A 126 -20.23 -15.85 -8.45
C ASN A 126 -20.33 -14.75 -7.36
N LEU A 127 -19.91 -13.54 -7.67
CA LEU A 127 -19.98 -12.36 -6.78
C LEU A 127 -21.12 -11.40 -7.20
N ALA A 128 -21.95 -11.76 -8.17
CA ALA A 128 -23.06 -10.99 -8.69
C ALA A 128 -24.39 -11.54 -8.13
N TYR A 129 -24.77 -11.12 -6.93
CA TYR A 129 -25.98 -11.53 -6.26
C TYR A 129 -26.66 -10.32 -5.57
N PRO A 130 -27.99 -10.35 -5.35
CA PRO A 130 -28.67 -9.28 -4.65
C PRO A 130 -28.30 -9.27 -3.16
N LEU A 131 -28.06 -8.07 -2.60
CA LEU A 131 -27.92 -7.88 -1.16
C LEU A 131 -29.28 -7.48 -0.57
N TYR A 132 -29.64 -8.08 0.53
CA TYR A 132 -30.87 -7.79 1.24
C TYR A 132 -30.56 -6.97 2.50
N ASN A 133 -31.10 -5.75 2.58
CA ASN A 133 -30.98 -4.93 3.77
C ASN A 133 -32.00 -5.39 4.83
N PRO A 134 -31.58 -5.97 5.95
CA PRO A 134 -32.49 -6.50 6.95
C PRO A 134 -33.27 -5.44 7.73
N PHE A 135 -32.83 -4.18 7.68
CA PHE A 135 -33.47 -3.07 8.40
C PHE A 135 -34.61 -2.42 7.62
N THR A 136 -34.46 -2.33 6.30
CA THR A 136 -35.45 -1.66 5.42
C THR A 136 -36.25 -2.64 4.57
N GLY A 137 -35.80 -3.89 4.44
CA GLY A 137 -36.38 -4.85 3.51
C GLY A 137 -36.04 -4.62 2.04
N THR A 138 -35.18 -3.64 1.73
CA THR A 138 -34.80 -3.32 0.35
C THR A 138 -33.77 -4.29 -0.20
N ILE A 139 -33.83 -4.50 -1.52
CA ILE A 139 -32.81 -5.25 -2.27
C ILE A 139 -31.88 -4.25 -2.92
N VAL A 140 -30.57 -4.40 -2.69
CA VAL A 140 -29.53 -3.55 -3.25
C VAL A 140 -28.73 -4.36 -4.27
N GLU A 141 -28.64 -3.83 -5.49
CA GLU A 141 -27.84 -4.38 -6.57
C GLU A 141 -26.98 -3.31 -7.21
N HIS A 142 -25.73 -3.64 -7.50
CA HIS A 142 -24.90 -2.73 -8.31
C HIS A 142 -25.26 -2.92 -9.79
N PRO A 143 -25.41 -1.87 -10.59
CA PRO A 143 -25.85 -2.01 -11.99
C PRO A 143 -24.87 -2.84 -12.85
N THR A 144 -23.59 -2.66 -12.70
CA THR A 144 -22.55 -3.24 -13.57
C THR A 144 -21.54 -4.13 -12.87
N ASN A 145 -21.15 -3.79 -11.64
CA ASN A 145 -20.03 -4.43 -10.94
C ASN A 145 -20.50 -5.52 -9.99
N ALA A 146 -19.61 -6.49 -9.76
CA ALA A 146 -19.78 -7.53 -8.73
C ALA A 146 -19.45 -6.99 -7.32
N TRP A 147 -19.72 -7.78 -6.29
CA TRP A 147 -19.35 -7.49 -4.92
C TRP A 147 -17.90 -7.93 -4.62
N LYS A 148 -17.33 -7.44 -3.53
CA LYS A 148 -15.98 -7.84 -3.07
C LYS A 148 -15.95 -9.23 -2.45
N TYR A 149 -17.07 -9.67 -1.86
CA TYR A 149 -17.13 -10.86 -1.03
C TYR A 149 -18.16 -11.84 -1.55
N GLU A 150 -17.95 -13.11 -1.27
CA GLU A 150 -18.90 -14.17 -1.54
C GLU A 150 -20.12 -14.09 -0.60
N ARG A 151 -21.22 -14.72 -1.01
CA ARG A 151 -22.50 -14.69 -0.30
C ARG A 151 -22.39 -15.13 1.16
N ALA A 152 -21.62 -16.17 1.46
CA ALA A 152 -21.41 -16.63 2.83
C ALA A 152 -20.73 -15.57 3.71
N THR A 153 -19.75 -14.84 3.16
CA THR A 153 -19.09 -13.72 3.86
C THR A 153 -20.04 -12.53 4.04
N TYR A 154 -20.86 -12.24 3.04
CA TYR A 154 -21.91 -11.23 3.15
C TYR A 154 -22.89 -11.55 4.30
N GLU A 155 -23.42 -12.78 4.36
CA GLU A 155 -24.33 -13.22 5.43
C GLU A 155 -23.70 -13.08 6.82
N LYS A 156 -22.40 -13.39 6.93
CA LYS A 156 -21.63 -13.16 8.15
C LYS A 156 -21.53 -11.65 8.49
N HIS A 157 -21.23 -10.82 7.50
CA HIS A 157 -21.15 -9.36 7.70
C HIS A 157 -22.49 -8.75 8.11
N VAL A 158 -23.60 -9.23 7.56
CA VAL A 158 -24.95 -8.83 7.99
C VAL A 158 -25.19 -9.23 9.46
N LYS A 159 -24.91 -10.47 9.80
CA LYS A 159 -25.09 -10.98 11.17
C LYS A 159 -24.23 -10.23 12.20
N GLU A 160 -23.03 -9.83 11.81
CA GLU A 160 -22.08 -9.09 12.65
C GLU A 160 -22.31 -7.57 12.61
N ASN A 161 -23.35 -7.08 11.92
CA ASN A 161 -23.63 -5.65 11.71
C ASN A 161 -22.40 -4.88 11.19
N ARG A 162 -21.77 -5.39 10.11
CA ARG A 162 -20.58 -4.79 9.48
C ARG A 162 -20.88 -4.09 8.16
N LEU A 163 -22.15 -4.01 7.77
CA LEU A 163 -22.56 -3.35 6.54
C LEU A 163 -23.18 -2.00 6.85
N TYR A 164 -22.63 -0.96 6.23
CA TYR A 164 -23.22 0.36 6.24
C TYR A 164 -24.04 0.54 4.96
N TRP A 165 -25.34 0.67 5.09
CA TRP A 165 -26.31 0.73 3.98
C TRP A 165 -26.53 2.14 3.43
N GLY A 166 -25.63 3.09 3.73
CA GLY A 166 -25.83 4.49 3.37
C GLY A 166 -26.93 5.18 4.20
N LYS A 167 -27.14 6.45 3.95
CA LYS A 167 -28.18 7.23 4.65
C LYS A 167 -29.60 6.85 4.23
N SER A 168 -29.77 6.42 2.97
CA SER A 168 -31.07 5.99 2.41
C SER A 168 -31.38 4.50 2.65
N GLY A 169 -30.39 3.71 3.09
CA GLY A 169 -30.55 2.26 3.20
C GLY A 169 -30.45 1.49 1.88
N GLU A 170 -30.09 2.16 0.78
CA GLU A 170 -30.07 1.61 -0.59
C GLU A 170 -28.64 1.44 -1.15
N ASN A 171 -27.61 1.84 -0.39
CA ASN A 171 -26.20 1.78 -0.81
C ASN A 171 -25.36 0.95 0.17
N THR A 172 -24.29 0.33 -0.38
CA THR A 172 -23.28 -0.40 0.40
C THR A 172 -21.87 -0.01 -0.05
#